data_082a11666c9481c38df55d6e9cb8326f
#
_entry.id   082a11666c9481c38df55d6e9cb8326f
#
_cell.length_a   1.000
_cell.length_b   1.000
_cell.length_c   1.000
_cell.angle_alpha   90.00
_cell.angle_beta   90.00
_cell.angle_gamma   90.00
#
_symmetry.space_group_name_H-M   'P 1'
#
loop_
_entity.id
_entity.type
_entity.pdbx_description
1 polymer ?
#
loop_
_entity_poly.entity_id
_entity_poly.type
_entity_poly.pdbx_seq_one_letter_code
_entity_poly.pdbx_strand_id
1 'polypeptide(L)'
;MTENEIRENAIYGVMLTSGQAVGIVEVEPDEKLFDCARRAIDCEWIEVVEPAGLQERDYVLLIDEESKLKGDVHFVNCIASSLYESPQHGDLIIGNAMIVKQDGDDLRLMTEDEAIDLAKDMQAIRKDSIHEMTEFLSNLKLAEKTPEKSISAILRMGTEKEHRQPCMKEGLDR
;
A
#
# COMPACT_ATOMS: atom_id res chain seq x y z
N MET A 1 -18.63 18.20 16.79
CA MET A 1 -19.10 17.25 15.75
C MET A 1 -19.50 15.94 16.38
N THR A 2 -20.67 15.47 16.07
CA THR A 2 -21.11 14.12 16.47
C THR A 2 -20.42 13.06 15.59
N GLU A 3 -20.38 11.79 16.06
CA GLU A 3 -19.82 10.70 15.27
C GLU A 3 -20.51 10.55 13.90
N ASN A 4 -21.80 10.85 13.82
CA ASN A 4 -22.56 10.81 12.56
C ASN A 4 -22.12 11.94 11.61
N GLU A 5 -21.89 13.15 12.12
CA GLU A 5 -21.38 14.26 11.31
C GLU A 5 -19.95 14.02 10.82
N ILE A 6 -19.13 13.32 11.61
CA ILE A 6 -17.79 12.90 11.19
C ILE A 6 -17.88 11.89 10.06
N ARG A 7 -18.79 10.91 10.14
CA ARG A 7 -18.98 9.90 9.09
C ARG A 7 -19.53 10.49 7.78
N GLU A 8 -20.44 11.44 7.86
CA GLU A 8 -20.99 12.12 6.68
C GLU A 8 -19.96 13.00 5.94
N ASN A 9 -18.96 13.52 6.64
CA ASN A 9 -17.87 14.33 6.08
C ASN A 9 -16.58 13.55 5.81
N ALA A 10 -16.55 12.26 6.11
CA ALA A 10 -15.39 11.40 5.90
C ALA A 10 -15.47 10.76 4.51
N ILE A 11 -15.05 11.49 3.49
CA ILE A 11 -15.12 11.08 2.07
C ILE A 11 -13.74 11.07 1.40
N TYR A 12 -12.65 11.17 2.15
CA TYR A 12 -11.31 11.32 1.61
C TYR A 12 -10.42 10.13 1.91
N GLY A 13 -9.53 9.81 0.98
CA GLY A 13 -8.40 8.90 1.16
C GLY A 13 -7.10 9.56 0.73
N VAL A 14 -5.97 9.04 1.17
CA VAL A 14 -4.65 9.50 0.75
C VAL A 14 -4.04 8.51 -0.22
N MET A 15 -3.67 8.98 -1.41
CA MET A 15 -3.06 8.19 -2.46
C MET A 15 -1.54 8.31 -2.42
N LEU A 16 -0.88 7.17 -2.50
CA LEU A 16 0.54 7.04 -2.76
C LEU A 16 0.70 6.40 -4.14
N THR A 17 1.27 7.11 -5.09
CA THR A 17 1.38 6.59 -6.46
C THR A 17 2.73 5.94 -6.74
N SER A 18 2.77 5.02 -7.68
CA SER A 18 4.03 4.45 -8.18
C SER A 18 4.93 5.48 -8.87
N GLY A 19 4.36 6.62 -9.28
CA GLY A 19 5.11 7.80 -9.73
C GLY A 19 5.69 8.64 -8.58
N GLN A 20 5.63 8.15 -7.34
CA GLN A 20 6.13 8.79 -6.13
C GLN A 20 5.41 10.10 -5.75
N ALA A 21 4.18 10.27 -6.18
CA ALA A 21 3.33 11.38 -5.78
C ALA A 21 2.45 11.01 -4.59
N VAL A 22 2.17 12.00 -3.77
CA VAL A 22 1.17 11.95 -2.70
C VAL A 22 -0.01 12.80 -3.13
N GLY A 23 -1.21 12.26 -3.03
CA GLY A 23 -2.44 12.96 -3.38
C GLY A 23 -3.58 12.65 -2.42
N ILE A 24 -4.65 13.40 -2.56
CA ILE A 24 -5.90 13.15 -1.85
C ILE A 24 -6.94 12.76 -2.88
N VAL A 25 -7.67 11.68 -2.62
CA VAL A 25 -8.80 11.25 -3.43
C VAL A 25 -10.09 11.51 -2.68
N GLU A 26 -11.05 12.10 -3.37
CA GLU A 26 -12.41 12.28 -2.89
C GLU A 26 -13.29 11.16 -3.44
N VAL A 27 -14.09 10.58 -2.57
CA VAL A 27 -15.03 9.51 -2.91
C VAL A 27 -16.37 10.14 -3.28
N GLU A 28 -16.94 9.73 -4.40
CA GLU A 28 -18.25 10.19 -4.83
C GLU A 28 -19.34 9.78 -3.83
N PRO A 29 -20.41 10.60 -3.67
CA PRO A 29 -21.41 10.39 -2.60
C PRO A 29 -22.07 9.01 -2.56
N ASP A 30 -22.20 8.35 -3.71
CA ASP A 30 -22.83 7.04 -3.82
C ASP A 30 -21.84 5.89 -3.99
N GLU A 31 -20.52 6.19 -4.00
CA GLU A 31 -19.45 5.21 -4.19
C GLU A 31 -19.04 4.59 -2.85
N LYS A 32 -18.91 3.28 -2.83
CA LYS A 32 -18.38 2.57 -1.65
C LYS A 32 -16.86 2.69 -1.57
N LEU A 33 -16.32 2.62 -0.37
CA LEU A 33 -14.87 2.73 -0.10
C LEU A 33 -14.04 1.80 -1.00
N PHE A 34 -14.40 0.52 -1.07
CA PHE A 34 -13.64 -0.44 -1.87
C PHE A 34 -13.78 -0.25 -3.38
N ASP A 35 -14.92 0.27 -3.85
CA ASP A 35 -15.10 0.59 -5.26
C ASP A 35 -14.25 1.80 -5.66
N CYS A 36 -14.21 2.82 -4.81
CA CYS A 36 -13.28 3.93 -4.95
C CYS A 36 -11.83 3.47 -4.93
N ALA A 37 -11.45 2.64 -3.97
CA ALA A 37 -10.10 2.12 -3.84
C ALA A 37 -9.67 1.33 -5.10
N ARG A 38 -10.52 0.44 -5.62
CA ARG A 38 -10.24 -0.29 -6.87
C ARG A 38 -10.02 0.65 -8.03
N ARG A 39 -10.85 1.67 -8.16
CA ARG A 39 -10.73 2.69 -9.21
C ARG A 39 -9.44 3.50 -9.06
N ALA A 40 -9.14 3.96 -7.86
CA ALA A 40 -7.98 4.81 -7.57
C ALA A 40 -6.65 4.04 -7.69
N ILE A 41 -6.62 2.79 -7.25
CA ILE A 41 -5.44 1.91 -7.32
C ILE A 41 -5.28 1.30 -8.71
N ASP A 42 -6.39 1.19 -9.47
CA ASP A 42 -6.48 0.52 -10.77
C ASP A 42 -6.27 -1.00 -10.64
N CYS A 43 -7.11 -1.63 -9.83
CA CYS A 43 -7.03 -3.06 -9.56
C CYS A 43 -8.41 -3.72 -9.39
N GLU A 44 -8.45 -5.04 -9.49
CA GLU A 44 -9.67 -5.82 -9.23
C GLU A 44 -9.75 -6.29 -7.77
N TRP A 45 -8.62 -6.64 -7.19
CA TRP A 45 -8.53 -7.22 -5.86
C TRP A 45 -7.70 -6.34 -4.92
N ILE A 46 -8.30 -6.02 -3.77
CA ILE A 46 -7.66 -5.22 -2.73
C ILE A 46 -7.14 -6.12 -1.63
N GLU A 47 -5.88 -5.93 -1.27
CA GLU A 47 -5.29 -6.41 -0.03
C GLU A 47 -5.18 -5.27 0.97
N VAL A 48 -5.55 -5.54 2.22
CA VAL A 48 -5.36 -4.62 3.34
C VAL A 48 -4.07 -5.00 4.05
N VAL A 49 -3.13 -4.08 4.10
CA VAL A 49 -1.89 -4.25 4.86
C VAL A 49 -1.82 -3.23 5.99
N GLU A 50 -1.21 -3.64 7.09
CA GLU A 50 -1.19 -2.89 8.34
C GLU A 50 0.24 -2.54 8.77
N PRO A 51 0.89 -1.57 8.09
CA PRO A 51 2.22 -1.12 8.49
C PRO A 51 2.21 -0.56 9.92
N ALA A 52 3.16 -0.98 10.74
CA ALA A 52 3.21 -0.61 12.16
C ALA A 52 3.11 0.91 12.39
N GLY A 53 3.83 1.72 11.63
CA GLY A 53 3.78 3.16 11.74
C GLY A 53 2.43 3.80 11.36
N LEU A 54 1.64 3.14 10.54
CA LEU A 54 0.28 3.57 10.22
C LEU A 54 -0.73 3.07 11.27
N GLN A 55 -0.57 1.85 11.76
CA GLN A 55 -1.45 1.27 12.78
C GLN A 55 -1.46 2.07 14.09
N GLU A 56 -0.34 2.63 14.51
CA GLU A 56 -0.24 3.49 15.69
C GLU A 56 -1.16 4.71 15.62
N ARG A 57 -1.59 5.08 14.42
CA ARG A 57 -2.47 6.21 14.13
C ARG A 57 -3.85 5.78 13.60
N ASP A 58 -4.19 4.50 13.71
CA ASP A 58 -5.43 3.89 13.20
C ASP A 58 -5.58 4.04 11.66
N TYR A 59 -4.48 3.91 10.93
CA TYR A 59 -4.50 3.88 9.47
C TYR A 59 -4.06 2.52 8.94
N VAL A 60 -4.60 2.16 7.78
CA VAL A 60 -4.21 0.98 7.01
C VAL A 60 -3.92 1.35 5.56
N LEU A 61 -3.20 0.49 4.89
CA LEU A 61 -2.85 0.66 3.49
C LEU A 61 -3.62 -0.35 2.63
N LEU A 62 -4.29 0.14 1.61
CA LEU A 62 -4.95 -0.67 0.60
C LEU A 62 -4.04 -0.77 -0.63
N ILE A 63 -3.79 -1.98 -1.10
CA ILE A 63 -2.92 -2.26 -2.24
C ILE A 63 -3.59 -3.24 -3.22
N ASP A 64 -3.05 -3.34 -4.43
CA ASP A 64 -3.43 -4.36 -5.39
C ASP A 64 -2.83 -5.71 -4.98
N GLU A 65 -3.69 -6.67 -4.62
CA GLU A 65 -3.27 -8.03 -4.26
C GLU A 65 -2.47 -8.72 -5.37
N GLU A 66 -2.78 -8.44 -6.63
CA GLU A 66 -2.13 -9.04 -7.79
C GLU A 66 -0.93 -8.25 -8.33
N SER A 67 -0.59 -7.12 -7.73
CA SER A 67 0.44 -6.23 -8.25
C SER A 67 1.79 -6.90 -8.46
N LYS A 68 2.15 -7.84 -7.59
CA LYS A 68 3.40 -8.61 -7.67
C LYS A 68 3.43 -9.58 -8.85
N LEU A 69 2.26 -10.06 -9.27
CA LEU A 69 2.12 -10.94 -10.45
C LEU A 69 2.22 -10.15 -11.75
N LYS A 70 1.76 -8.90 -11.72
CA LYS A 70 1.79 -7.97 -12.86
C LYS A 70 3.11 -7.18 -12.91
N GLY A 71 3.92 -7.24 -11.83
CA GLY A 71 4.85 -6.21 -11.46
C GLY A 71 6.16 -6.19 -12.23
N ASP A 72 6.43 -5.03 -12.77
CA ASP A 72 7.75 -4.55 -13.10
C ASP A 72 8.29 -3.74 -11.91
N VAL A 73 9.54 -3.94 -11.52
CA VAL A 73 10.24 -3.17 -10.49
C VAL A 73 10.25 -1.65 -10.73
N HIS A 74 9.98 -1.23 -11.97
CA HIS A 74 9.83 0.18 -12.32
C HIS A 74 8.59 0.83 -11.68
N PHE A 75 7.63 0.04 -11.21
CA PHE A 75 6.42 0.51 -10.57
C PHE A 75 6.44 0.38 -9.05
N VAL A 76 7.62 0.23 -8.45
CA VAL A 76 7.76 0.19 -6.98
C VAL A 76 7.27 1.50 -6.38
N ASN A 77 6.35 1.40 -5.46
CA ASN A 77 5.85 2.51 -4.66
C ASN A 77 6.80 2.73 -3.47
N CYS A 78 7.68 3.71 -3.57
CA CYS A 78 8.74 3.90 -2.59
C CYS A 78 8.18 4.26 -1.20
N ILE A 79 7.18 5.13 -1.13
CA ILE A 79 6.61 5.55 0.16
C ILE A 79 5.88 4.36 0.81
N ALA A 80 5.02 3.68 0.06
CA ALA A 80 4.29 2.53 0.57
C ALA A 80 5.22 1.39 0.99
N SER A 81 6.25 1.10 0.20
CA SER A 81 7.26 0.08 0.51
C SER A 81 8.10 0.42 1.73
N SER A 82 8.46 1.69 1.91
CA SER A 82 9.16 2.16 3.10
C SER A 82 8.28 2.03 4.35
N LEU A 83 7.02 2.44 4.27
CA LEU A 83 6.05 2.26 5.37
C LEU A 83 5.86 0.78 5.72
N TYR A 84 5.86 -0.09 4.73
CA TYR A 84 5.71 -1.55 4.89
C TYR A 84 7.01 -2.24 5.31
N GLU A 85 8.08 -1.48 5.57
CA GLU A 85 9.39 -1.97 5.96
C GLU A 85 9.98 -2.99 4.97
N SER A 86 9.71 -2.81 3.67
CA SER A 86 10.15 -3.69 2.59
C SER A 86 11.64 -4.03 2.59
N PRO A 87 12.56 -3.12 2.95
CA PRO A 87 13.98 -3.45 3.05
C PRO A 87 14.30 -4.56 4.06
N GLN A 88 13.49 -4.75 5.09
CA GLN A 88 13.72 -5.76 6.12
C GLN A 88 13.28 -7.17 5.69
N HIS A 89 12.21 -7.29 4.88
CA HIS A 89 11.64 -8.59 4.50
C HIS A 89 11.64 -8.85 2.98
N GLY A 90 11.99 -7.85 2.18
CA GLY A 90 12.12 -7.99 0.71
C GLY A 90 10.81 -7.95 -0.06
N ASP A 91 9.69 -7.67 0.60
CA ASP A 91 8.37 -7.68 0.00
C ASP A 91 7.94 -6.27 -0.42
N LEU A 92 8.07 -5.98 -1.71
CA LEU A 92 7.83 -4.65 -2.27
C LEU A 92 6.35 -4.36 -2.50
N ILE A 93 5.94 -3.13 -2.26
CA ILE A 93 4.64 -2.63 -2.73
C ILE A 93 4.81 -2.07 -4.14
N ILE A 94 4.07 -2.65 -5.07
CA ILE A 94 4.11 -2.28 -6.49
C ILE A 94 2.77 -1.66 -6.88
N GLY A 95 2.83 -0.59 -7.68
CA GLY A 95 1.65 0.15 -8.10
C GLY A 95 1.19 1.20 -7.10
N ASN A 96 -0.02 1.68 -7.31
CA ASN A 96 -0.62 2.68 -6.44
C ASN A 96 -1.12 2.04 -5.14
N ALA A 97 -1.17 2.83 -4.10
CA ALA A 97 -1.70 2.44 -2.79
C ALA A 97 -2.58 3.57 -2.22
N MET A 98 -3.56 3.21 -1.41
CA MET A 98 -4.47 4.16 -0.79
C MET A 98 -4.48 3.96 0.73
N ILE A 99 -4.28 5.03 1.49
CA ILE A 99 -4.40 5.00 2.94
C ILE A 99 -5.82 5.38 3.32
N VAL A 100 -6.41 4.58 4.19
CA VAL A 100 -7.72 4.82 4.80
C VAL A 100 -7.63 4.65 6.30
N LYS A 101 -8.67 5.04 7.03
CA LYS A 101 -8.70 4.92 8.48
C LYS A 101 -9.32 3.61 8.93
N GLN A 102 -8.79 3.04 10.00
CA GLN A 102 -9.39 1.91 10.70
C GLN A 102 -10.27 2.45 11.84
N ASP A 103 -11.47 1.92 11.95
CA ASP A 103 -12.44 2.27 12.99
C ASP A 103 -12.95 0.97 13.62
N GLY A 104 -12.23 0.49 14.63
CA GLY A 104 -12.44 -0.84 15.19
C GLY A 104 -12.14 -1.94 14.16
N ASP A 105 -13.14 -2.76 13.87
CA ASP A 105 -13.03 -3.83 12.84
C ASP A 105 -13.40 -3.35 11.43
N ASP A 106 -13.88 -2.11 11.30
CA ASP A 106 -14.30 -1.52 10.04
C ASP A 106 -13.25 -0.57 9.46
N LEU A 107 -13.33 -0.35 8.15
CA LEU A 107 -12.56 0.68 7.46
C LEU A 107 -13.47 1.87 7.13
N ARG A 108 -12.94 3.07 7.29
CA ARG A 108 -13.61 4.30 6.91
C ARG A 108 -12.69 5.24 6.14
N LEU A 109 -13.30 6.14 5.41
CA LEU A 109 -12.62 7.27 4.83
C LEU A 109 -12.28 8.32 5.89
N MET A 110 -11.47 9.28 5.53
CA MET A 110 -11.02 10.38 6.37
C MET A 110 -11.87 11.63 6.15
N THR A 111 -11.91 12.50 7.16
CA THR A 111 -12.31 13.88 6.96
C THR A 111 -11.27 14.63 6.14
N GLU A 112 -11.60 15.78 5.60
CA GLU A 112 -10.67 16.61 4.82
C GLU A 112 -9.42 16.96 5.64
N ASP A 113 -9.59 17.39 6.88
CA ASP A 113 -8.47 17.75 7.77
C ASP A 113 -7.56 16.56 8.05
N GLU A 114 -8.13 15.37 8.34
CA GLU A 114 -7.36 14.13 8.54
C GLU A 114 -6.55 13.77 7.28
N ALA A 115 -7.17 13.89 6.10
CA ALA A 115 -6.50 13.58 4.83
C ALA A 115 -5.38 14.58 4.50
N ILE A 116 -5.61 15.86 4.74
CA ILE A 116 -4.61 16.92 4.53
C ILE A 116 -3.40 16.71 5.45
N ASP A 117 -3.63 16.44 6.72
CA ASP A 117 -2.55 16.26 7.70
C ASP A 117 -1.74 15.00 7.37
N LEU A 118 -2.41 13.89 7.04
CA LEU A 118 -1.73 12.66 6.64
C LEU A 118 -0.95 12.85 5.33
N ALA A 119 -1.52 13.54 4.34
CA ALA A 119 -0.85 13.80 3.07
C ALA A 119 0.43 14.64 3.28
N LYS A 120 0.41 15.62 4.18
CA LYS A 120 1.61 16.39 4.55
C LYS A 120 2.69 15.50 5.16
N ASP A 121 2.31 14.58 6.05
CA ASP A 121 3.24 13.64 6.67
C ASP A 121 3.86 12.70 5.61
N MET A 122 3.05 12.18 4.69
CA MET A 122 3.54 11.35 3.60
C MET A 122 4.45 12.12 2.64
N GLN A 123 4.13 13.36 2.38
CA GLN A 123 4.98 14.24 1.57
C GLN A 123 6.32 14.54 2.28
N ALA A 124 6.31 14.67 3.60
CA ALA A 124 7.53 14.92 4.39
C ALA A 124 8.51 13.73 4.34
N ILE A 125 8.01 12.51 4.36
CA ILE A 125 8.87 11.30 4.30
C ILE A 125 9.25 10.88 2.88
N ARG A 126 8.63 11.45 1.87
CA ARG A 126 8.75 11.04 0.45
C ARG A 126 10.20 10.96 -0.01
N LYS A 127 11.01 11.97 0.25
CA LYS A 127 12.40 12.04 -0.21
C LYS A 127 13.25 10.92 0.41
N ASP A 128 13.09 10.70 1.70
CA ASP A 128 13.82 9.67 2.44
C ASP A 128 13.40 8.27 2.00
N SER A 129 12.10 8.06 1.78
CA SER A 129 11.55 6.80 1.26
C SER A 129 12.08 6.48 -0.14
N ILE A 130 12.16 7.45 -1.03
CA ILE A 130 12.74 7.28 -2.37
C ILE A 130 14.22 6.91 -2.26
N HIS A 131 14.96 7.58 -1.40
CA HIS A 131 16.38 7.29 -1.18
C HIS A 131 16.59 5.87 -0.64
N GLU A 132 15.89 5.50 0.42
CA GLU A 132 15.94 4.18 1.04
C GLU A 132 15.63 3.06 0.03
N MET A 133 14.55 3.21 -0.73
CA MET A 133 14.15 2.20 -1.70
C MET A 133 15.08 2.14 -2.91
N THR A 134 15.63 3.27 -3.34
CA THR A 134 16.63 3.30 -4.42
C THR A 134 17.91 2.56 -4.01
N GLU A 135 18.37 2.77 -2.79
CA GLU A 135 19.53 2.09 -2.22
C GLU A 135 19.26 0.58 -2.08
N PHE A 136 18.11 0.21 -1.53
CA PHE A 136 17.70 -1.18 -1.39
C PHE A 136 17.65 -1.91 -2.74
N LEU A 137 17.00 -1.34 -3.75
CA LEU A 137 16.89 -1.91 -5.10
C LEU A 137 18.27 -1.99 -5.80
N SER A 138 19.15 -1.04 -5.56
CA SER A 138 20.52 -1.07 -6.09
C SER A 138 21.33 -2.22 -5.50
N ASN A 139 21.16 -2.49 -4.21
CA ASN A 139 21.77 -3.63 -3.53
C ASN A 139 21.24 -4.97 -4.05
N LEU A 140 19.93 -5.06 -4.34
CA LEU A 140 19.36 -6.24 -5.00
C LEU A 140 19.95 -6.47 -6.40
N LYS A 141 20.11 -5.42 -7.21
CA LYS A 141 20.76 -5.52 -8.53
C LYS A 141 22.21 -5.98 -8.46
N LEU A 142 22.94 -5.59 -7.42
CA LEU A 142 24.28 -6.09 -7.17
C LEU A 142 24.28 -7.57 -6.81
N ALA A 143 23.29 -8.04 -6.07
CA ALA A 143 23.10 -9.45 -5.75
C ALA A 143 22.71 -10.28 -6.98
N GLU A 144 22.06 -9.67 -7.98
CA GLU A 144 21.69 -10.33 -9.26
C GLU A 144 22.91 -10.64 -10.17
N LYS A 145 24.01 -9.97 -10.00
CA LYS A 145 25.26 -10.28 -10.73
C LYS A 145 25.88 -11.61 -10.31
N THR A 146 25.39 -12.21 -9.23
CA THR A 146 25.61 -13.62 -8.93
C THR A 146 24.61 -14.45 -9.72
N PRO A 147 25.02 -15.49 -10.45
CA PRO A 147 24.20 -16.15 -11.49
C PRO A 147 22.92 -16.88 -11.00
N GLU A 148 22.60 -16.82 -9.73
CA GLU A 148 21.55 -17.63 -9.14
C GLU A 148 20.33 -16.86 -8.60
N LYS A 149 20.30 -15.52 -8.64
CA LYS A 149 19.20 -14.74 -8.05
C LYS A 149 18.84 -13.53 -8.88
N SER A 150 17.73 -13.59 -9.59
CA SER A 150 17.13 -12.42 -10.23
C SER A 150 16.16 -11.69 -9.28
N ILE A 151 15.95 -10.39 -9.48
CA ILE A 151 14.92 -9.59 -8.78
C ILE A 151 13.57 -10.30 -8.89
N SER A 152 13.24 -10.82 -10.07
CA SER A 152 12.02 -11.58 -10.31
C SER A 152 11.92 -12.83 -9.42
N ALA A 153 13.03 -13.52 -9.15
CA ALA A 153 13.06 -14.66 -8.25
C ALA A 153 12.84 -14.23 -6.79
N ILE A 154 13.42 -13.11 -6.37
CA ILE A 154 13.23 -12.56 -5.02
C ILE A 154 11.77 -12.11 -4.83
N LEU A 155 11.19 -11.42 -5.80
CA LEU A 155 9.79 -11.03 -5.78
C LEU A 155 8.86 -12.26 -5.73
N ARG A 156 9.15 -13.31 -6.51
CA ARG A 156 8.39 -14.56 -6.45
C ARG A 156 8.49 -15.24 -5.09
N MET A 157 9.64 -15.22 -4.46
CA MET A 157 9.83 -15.80 -3.11
C MET A 157 9.00 -15.04 -2.07
N GLY A 158 8.93 -13.72 -2.16
CA GLY A 158 8.05 -12.90 -1.33
C GLY A 158 6.59 -13.28 -1.52
N THR A 159 6.13 -13.35 -2.76
CA THR A 159 4.77 -13.73 -3.12
C THR A 159 4.41 -15.15 -2.66
N GLU A 160 5.32 -16.11 -2.81
CA GLU A 160 5.11 -17.48 -2.33
C GLU A 160 5.00 -17.57 -0.80
N LYS A 161 5.70 -16.72 -0.05
CA LYS A 161 5.57 -16.65 1.40
C LYS A 161 4.21 -16.12 1.83
N GLU A 162 3.71 -15.11 1.18
CA GLU A 162 2.37 -14.57 1.45
C GLU A 162 1.30 -15.59 1.09
N HIS A 163 1.43 -16.26 -0.03
CA HIS A 163 0.52 -17.31 -0.44
C HIS A 163 0.57 -18.57 0.45
N ARG A 164 1.65 -18.80 1.15
CA ARG A 164 1.74 -19.90 2.13
C ARG A 164 1.11 -19.57 3.48
N GLN A 165 0.78 -18.31 3.73
CA GLN A 165 0.05 -17.93 4.92
C GLN A 165 -1.47 -17.94 4.64
N PRO A 166 -2.19 -18.18 5.53
CA PRO A 166 -3.25 -18.99 6.05
C PRO A 166 -4.48 -19.16 5.20
N CYS A 167 -4.84 -18.24 4.39
CA CYS A 167 -6.13 -18.29 3.69
C CYS A 167 -6.22 -19.32 2.57
N MET A 168 -5.08 -19.74 2.07
CA MET A 168 -5.04 -20.59 0.88
C MET A 168 -5.29 -22.03 1.13
N LYS A 169 -4.94 -22.50 2.30
CA LYS A 169 -5.10 -23.92 2.60
C LYS A 169 -6.55 -24.33 2.74
N GLU A 170 -7.40 -23.41 3.08
CA GLU A 170 -8.82 -23.69 3.27
C GLU A 170 -9.67 -23.53 1.99
N GLY A 171 -9.16 -22.82 1.00
CA GLY A 171 -9.90 -22.55 -0.23
C GLY A 171 -9.61 -23.49 -1.39
N LEU A 172 -8.46 -24.15 -1.38
CA LEU A 172 -8.04 -25.04 -2.47
C LEU A 172 -8.41 -26.51 -2.29
N ASP A 173 -8.74 -26.92 -1.08
CA ASP A 173 -9.15 -28.28 -0.76
C ASP A 173 -10.69 -28.47 -0.77
N ARG A 174 -11.40 -27.54 -1.33
CA ARG A 174 -12.83 -27.60 -1.51
C ARG A 174 -13.22 -27.31 -2.95
#